data_0ee6949c8b1a8b4a5b0ac5471c77acab
#
_entry.id   0ee6949c8b1a8b4a5b0ac5471c77acab
#
_cell.length_a   1.000
_cell.length_b   1.000
_cell.length_c   1.000
_cell.angle_alpha   90.00
_cell.angle_beta   90.00
_cell.angle_gamma   90.00
#
_symmetry.space_group_name_H-M   'P 1'
#
loop_
_entity.id
_entity.type
_entity.pdbx_description
1 polymer ?
#
loop_
_entity_poly.entity_id
_entity_poly.type
_entity_poly.pdbx_seq_one_letter_code
_entity_poly.pdbx_strand_id
1 'polypeptide(L)'
;MTIQSRQASDSRSAVPPVERPSAKAHVIKADAEAIAVAEKLAAEFARDASKRDRERIWPKEELDAFSQSGLWSINVPKAYGGPELSYVTLSKVITIISAADPSLGQIPQNHLGVVAAIRTVSDEAQKKLLFAEVLSGTRFGNAFSEFGSKRAADFETKFVDAGHHVVVNGQKFYSSGALLAHLVPIVALDDEGRAAIGDGIPGAPGLTVIDDWSSFGQKTTLSGTVLLDNVKVPKTHLVPGYKGYDRPTADGAIFQIIQAAVDLGIAKAAIDETVGFVRTKSRAWIDSGVDHAWQDPYTIQAIGDLRLRAKAAEAVPDRVGGLR
;
A
#
# COMPACT_ATOMS: atom_id res chain seq x y z
N MET A 1 5.02 28.84 -22.16
CA MET A 1 3.66 28.80 -21.56
C MET A 1 3.83 28.71 -20.06
N THR A 2 3.64 29.80 -19.38
CA THR A 2 3.86 29.95 -17.93
C THR A 2 2.69 29.27 -17.21
N ILE A 3 2.97 28.21 -16.47
CA ILE A 3 1.97 27.59 -15.61
C ILE A 3 1.78 28.55 -14.43
N GLN A 4 0.70 29.31 -14.45
CA GLN A 4 0.26 30.09 -13.32
C GLN A 4 0.00 29.14 -12.15
N SER A 5 0.71 29.38 -11.06
CA SER A 5 0.42 28.81 -9.74
C SER A 5 -1.06 29.08 -9.41
N ARG A 6 -1.91 28.09 -9.56
CA ARG A 6 -3.23 28.08 -8.92
C ARG A 6 -2.99 27.96 -7.41
N GLN A 7 -2.88 29.07 -6.74
CA GLN A 7 -3.23 29.19 -5.34
C GLN A 7 -4.75 28.89 -5.25
N ALA A 8 -5.08 27.63 -5.12
CA ALA A 8 -6.41 27.23 -4.71
C ALA A 8 -6.50 27.51 -3.21
N SER A 9 -7.09 28.65 -2.86
CA SER A 9 -7.74 28.87 -1.56
C SER A 9 -8.97 27.97 -1.49
N ASP A 10 -8.73 26.67 -1.40
CA ASP A 10 -9.79 25.68 -1.24
C ASP A 10 -9.76 25.26 0.23
N SER A 11 -10.81 25.62 0.98
CA SER A 11 -11.07 25.29 2.37
C SER A 11 -11.35 23.79 2.56
N ARG A 12 -10.50 22.93 2.01
CA ARG A 12 -10.51 21.51 2.32
C ARG A 12 -9.85 21.39 3.69
N SER A 13 -10.68 21.16 4.70
CA SER A 13 -10.26 21.02 6.08
C SER A 13 -9.17 19.94 6.18
N ALA A 14 -8.05 20.31 6.82
CA ALA A 14 -7.05 19.34 7.21
C ALA A 14 -7.73 18.22 8.01
N VAL A 15 -7.51 16.99 7.61
CA VAL A 15 -8.07 15.84 8.31
C VAL A 15 -7.37 15.70 9.66
N PRO A 16 -8.11 15.51 10.77
CA PRO A 16 -7.49 15.27 12.06
C PRO A 16 -6.56 14.05 11.99
N PRO A 17 -5.39 14.10 12.67
CA PRO A 17 -4.49 12.96 12.70
C PRO A 17 -5.18 11.74 13.32
N VAL A 18 -4.86 10.56 12.80
CA VAL A 18 -5.34 9.31 13.36
C VAL A 18 -4.59 9.03 14.67
N GLU A 19 -5.32 8.69 15.71
CA GLU A 19 -4.72 8.31 16.98
C GLU A 19 -3.89 7.04 16.84
N ARG A 20 -2.71 7.04 17.47
CA ARG A 20 -1.87 5.83 17.50
C ARG A 20 -2.56 4.72 18.28
N PRO A 21 -2.34 3.45 17.92
CA PRO A 21 -2.89 2.32 18.65
C PRO A 21 -2.46 2.36 20.13
N SER A 22 -3.41 2.19 21.02
CA SER A 22 -3.16 2.12 22.48
C SER A 22 -2.70 0.73 22.93
N ALA A 23 -2.95 -0.29 22.14
CA ALA A 23 -2.58 -1.68 22.39
C ALA A 23 -1.61 -2.20 21.33
N LYS A 24 -0.73 -3.14 21.71
CA LYS A 24 0.13 -3.84 20.76
C LYS A 24 -0.71 -4.65 19.79
N ALA A 25 -0.33 -4.62 18.51
CA ALA A 25 -0.94 -5.47 17.50
C ALA A 25 -0.64 -6.96 17.80
N HIS A 26 -1.48 -7.82 17.27
CA HIS A 26 -1.21 -9.25 17.29
C HIS A 26 0.09 -9.56 16.53
N VAL A 27 0.85 -10.54 16.97
CA VAL A 27 2.03 -11.04 16.26
C VAL A 27 1.71 -12.41 15.67
N ILE A 28 1.63 -12.47 14.35
CA ILE A 28 1.40 -13.72 13.60
C ILE A 28 2.52 -14.72 13.90
N LYS A 29 2.18 -15.98 14.06
CA LYS A 29 3.15 -17.04 14.45
C LYS A 29 3.57 -17.93 13.29
N ALA A 30 2.74 -18.05 12.25
CA ALA A 30 2.96 -18.98 11.14
C ALA A 30 2.26 -18.52 9.86
N ASP A 31 2.73 -19.02 8.71
CA ASP A 31 2.14 -18.76 7.40
C ASP A 31 0.65 -19.11 7.34
N ALA A 32 0.27 -20.26 7.91
CA ALA A 32 -1.12 -20.71 7.94
C ALA A 32 -2.03 -19.76 8.75
N GLU A 33 -1.53 -19.20 9.84
CA GLU A 33 -2.25 -18.21 10.64
C GLU A 33 -2.44 -16.90 9.83
N ALA A 34 -1.39 -16.44 9.14
CA ALA A 34 -1.48 -15.24 8.30
C ALA A 34 -2.57 -15.37 7.23
N ILE A 35 -2.64 -16.53 6.57
CA ILE A 35 -3.67 -16.81 5.57
C ILE A 35 -5.07 -16.83 6.21
N ALA A 36 -5.25 -17.55 7.31
CA ALA A 36 -6.55 -17.62 7.99
C ALA A 36 -7.04 -16.25 8.49
N VAL A 37 -6.13 -15.42 9.01
CA VAL A 37 -6.45 -14.04 9.41
C VAL A 37 -6.82 -13.19 8.20
N ALA A 38 -6.09 -13.32 7.09
CA ALA A 38 -6.40 -12.59 5.85
C ALA A 38 -7.77 -13.01 5.29
N GLU A 39 -8.10 -14.30 5.26
CA GLU A 39 -9.40 -14.80 4.81
C GLU A 39 -10.56 -14.27 5.67
N LYS A 40 -10.37 -14.24 6.99
CA LYS A 40 -11.35 -13.68 7.92
C LYS A 40 -11.59 -12.19 7.64
N LEU A 41 -10.54 -11.39 7.56
CA LEU A 41 -10.65 -9.96 7.27
C LEU A 41 -11.24 -9.70 5.88
N ALA A 42 -10.83 -10.46 4.87
CA ALA A 42 -11.38 -10.36 3.52
C ALA A 42 -12.89 -10.57 3.50
N ALA A 43 -13.41 -11.57 4.24
CA ALA A 43 -14.84 -11.81 4.35
C ALA A 43 -15.60 -10.64 5.03
N GLU A 44 -14.97 -9.96 5.99
CA GLU A 44 -15.52 -8.77 6.63
C GLU A 44 -15.50 -7.57 5.67
N PHE A 45 -14.37 -7.32 5.01
CA PHE A 45 -14.15 -6.19 4.11
C PHE A 45 -15.04 -6.23 2.85
N ALA A 46 -15.29 -7.42 2.32
CA ALA A 46 -16.11 -7.63 1.13
C ALA A 46 -17.57 -7.15 1.31
N ARG A 47 -18.10 -7.16 2.54
CA ARG A 47 -19.52 -6.83 2.81
C ARG A 47 -19.93 -5.46 2.25
N ASP A 48 -19.07 -4.46 2.46
CA ASP A 48 -19.33 -3.08 2.10
C ASP A 48 -18.32 -2.50 1.09
N ALA A 49 -17.42 -3.30 0.53
CA ALA A 49 -16.37 -2.85 -0.39
C ALA A 49 -16.91 -2.02 -1.57
N SER A 50 -17.94 -2.52 -2.25
CA SER A 50 -18.57 -1.81 -3.38
C SER A 50 -19.24 -0.49 -2.94
N LYS A 51 -19.82 -0.43 -1.74
CA LYS A 51 -20.39 0.79 -1.19
C LYS A 51 -19.31 1.78 -0.82
N ARG A 52 -18.25 1.33 -0.12
CA ARG A 52 -17.12 2.17 0.24
C ARG A 52 -16.49 2.83 -0.99
N ASP A 53 -16.21 2.04 -2.04
CA ASP A 53 -15.62 2.58 -3.28
C ASP A 53 -16.55 3.56 -3.98
N ARG A 54 -17.83 3.22 -4.15
CA ARG A 54 -18.83 4.05 -4.84
C ARG A 54 -19.05 5.39 -4.15
N GLU A 55 -19.21 5.37 -2.81
CA GLU A 55 -19.52 6.52 -1.98
C GLU A 55 -18.27 7.20 -1.41
N ARG A 56 -17.07 6.65 -1.69
CA ARG A 56 -15.77 7.14 -1.22
C ARG A 56 -15.71 7.23 0.32
N ILE A 57 -16.23 6.22 1.00
CA ILE A 57 -16.20 6.13 2.47
C ILE A 57 -14.80 5.72 2.92
N TRP A 58 -14.18 6.50 3.80
CA TRP A 58 -12.85 6.18 4.32
C TRP A 58 -12.84 4.87 5.11
N PRO A 59 -11.95 3.93 4.78
CA PRO A 59 -11.93 2.61 5.41
C PRO A 59 -11.15 2.61 6.75
N LYS A 60 -11.53 3.52 7.67
CA LYS A 60 -10.77 3.70 8.92
C LYS A 60 -10.84 2.46 9.80
N GLU A 61 -12.04 1.94 10.02
CA GLU A 61 -12.26 0.77 10.89
C GLU A 61 -11.61 -0.49 10.30
N GLU A 62 -11.69 -0.65 8.99
CA GLU A 62 -11.05 -1.77 8.28
C GLU A 62 -9.52 -1.68 8.38
N LEU A 63 -8.94 -0.48 8.23
CA LEU A 63 -7.50 -0.30 8.38
C LEU A 63 -7.03 -0.50 9.83
N ASP A 64 -7.83 -0.10 10.81
CA ASP A 64 -7.55 -0.35 12.22
C ASP A 64 -7.57 -1.87 12.50
N ALA A 65 -8.60 -2.59 12.05
CA ALA A 65 -8.68 -4.04 12.15
C ALA A 65 -7.50 -4.73 11.44
N PHE A 66 -7.17 -4.26 10.23
CA PHE A 66 -6.10 -4.84 9.42
C PHE A 66 -4.72 -4.64 10.07
N SER A 67 -4.39 -3.44 10.54
CA SER A 67 -3.11 -3.18 11.18
C SER A 67 -2.98 -3.87 12.55
N GLN A 68 -4.07 -3.97 13.32
CA GLN A 68 -4.09 -4.66 14.61
C GLN A 68 -4.07 -6.19 14.50
N SER A 69 -4.44 -6.75 13.35
CA SER A 69 -4.37 -8.19 13.07
C SER A 69 -2.96 -8.76 13.05
N GLY A 70 -1.94 -7.93 12.95
CA GLY A 70 -0.52 -8.31 12.81
C GLY A 70 -0.07 -8.54 11.36
N LEU A 71 -0.97 -8.49 10.39
CA LEU A 71 -0.61 -8.71 8.97
C LEU A 71 0.28 -7.60 8.40
N TRP A 72 0.26 -6.40 8.99
CA TRP A 72 1.14 -5.31 8.57
C TRP A 72 2.57 -5.46 9.11
N SER A 73 2.82 -6.38 10.05
CA SER A 73 4.15 -6.66 10.60
C SER A 73 4.75 -7.98 10.11
N ILE A 74 4.14 -8.64 9.13
CA ILE A 74 4.50 -10.01 8.71
C ILE A 74 5.91 -10.16 8.17
N ASN A 75 6.52 -9.09 7.65
CA ASN A 75 7.91 -9.07 7.17
C ASN A 75 8.91 -8.45 8.16
N VAL A 76 8.50 -8.10 9.38
CA VAL A 76 9.41 -7.67 10.46
C VAL A 76 10.28 -8.85 10.88
N PRO A 77 11.62 -8.68 10.98
CA PRO A 77 12.50 -9.78 11.31
C PRO A 77 12.28 -10.34 12.73
N LYS A 78 12.50 -11.65 12.89
CA LYS A 78 12.42 -12.35 14.19
C LYS A 78 13.32 -11.76 15.25
N ALA A 79 14.50 -11.27 14.86
CA ALA A 79 15.47 -10.63 15.76
C ALA A 79 14.91 -9.40 16.48
N TYR A 80 13.84 -8.78 15.94
CA TYR A 80 13.13 -7.64 16.51
C TYR A 80 11.74 -7.99 17.03
N GLY A 81 11.41 -9.28 17.15
CA GLY A 81 10.13 -9.75 17.67
C GLY A 81 9.03 -9.92 16.62
N GLY A 82 9.34 -9.78 15.35
CA GLY A 82 8.41 -9.98 14.25
C GLY A 82 8.32 -11.45 13.81
N PRO A 83 7.33 -11.80 12.97
CA PRO A 83 7.14 -13.17 12.49
C PRO A 83 8.12 -13.57 11.37
N GLU A 84 8.63 -12.62 10.60
CA GLU A 84 9.53 -12.83 9.46
C GLU A 84 9.01 -13.91 8.50
N LEU A 85 7.75 -13.74 8.05
CA LEU A 85 7.15 -14.66 7.09
C LEU A 85 7.71 -14.46 5.69
N SER A 86 7.50 -15.49 4.85
CA SER A 86 7.98 -15.46 3.47
C SER A 86 7.24 -14.42 2.61
N TYR A 87 7.89 -13.92 1.56
CA TYR A 87 7.24 -13.05 0.57
C TYR A 87 6.17 -13.79 -0.24
N VAL A 88 6.21 -15.12 -0.29
CA VAL A 88 5.11 -15.96 -0.82
C VAL A 88 3.87 -15.75 0.02
N THR A 89 3.98 -15.86 1.35
CA THR A 89 2.86 -15.65 2.27
C THR A 89 2.35 -14.22 2.22
N LEU A 90 3.26 -13.25 2.19
CA LEU A 90 2.90 -11.84 2.03
C LEU A 90 2.09 -11.61 0.75
N SER A 91 2.55 -12.15 -0.39
CA SER A 91 1.83 -12.07 -1.67
C SER A 91 0.44 -12.71 -1.59
N LYS A 92 0.31 -13.88 -0.97
CA LYS A 92 -0.99 -14.54 -0.77
C LYS A 92 -1.94 -13.71 0.09
N VAL A 93 -1.46 -13.15 1.19
CA VAL A 93 -2.24 -12.24 2.06
C VAL A 93 -2.77 -11.06 1.27
N ILE A 94 -1.91 -10.36 0.53
CA ILE A 94 -2.31 -9.21 -0.29
C ILE A 94 -3.30 -9.62 -1.38
N THR A 95 -3.10 -10.76 -2.04
CA THR A 95 -4.04 -11.28 -3.06
C THR A 95 -5.43 -11.54 -2.46
N ILE A 96 -5.50 -12.13 -1.27
CA ILE A 96 -6.77 -12.42 -0.58
C ILE A 96 -7.50 -11.11 -0.22
N ILE A 97 -6.81 -10.15 0.37
CA ILE A 97 -7.40 -8.86 0.74
C ILE A 97 -7.83 -8.08 -0.51
N SER A 98 -6.99 -8.04 -1.56
CA SER A 98 -7.29 -7.31 -2.80
C SER A 98 -8.46 -7.91 -3.58
N ALA A 99 -8.71 -9.20 -3.46
CA ALA A 99 -9.89 -9.83 -4.04
C ALA A 99 -11.19 -9.39 -3.34
N ALA A 100 -11.12 -9.04 -2.06
CA ALA A 100 -12.25 -8.55 -1.29
C ALA A 100 -12.46 -7.03 -1.42
N ASP A 101 -11.37 -6.26 -1.30
CA ASP A 101 -11.34 -4.81 -1.43
C ASP A 101 -9.98 -4.37 -1.99
N PRO A 102 -9.91 -3.98 -3.27
CA PRO A 102 -8.67 -3.57 -3.92
C PRO A 102 -7.97 -2.38 -3.25
N SER A 103 -8.73 -1.44 -2.68
CA SER A 103 -8.15 -0.30 -1.98
C SER A 103 -7.44 -0.72 -0.71
N LEU A 104 -8.04 -1.61 0.08
CA LEU A 104 -7.44 -2.16 1.29
C LEU A 104 -6.23 -3.06 0.99
N GLY A 105 -6.20 -3.71 -0.17
CA GLY A 105 -5.03 -4.44 -0.64
C GLY A 105 -3.87 -3.52 -1.08
N GLN A 106 -4.19 -2.37 -1.67
CA GLN A 106 -3.20 -1.41 -2.19
C GLN A 106 -2.53 -0.58 -1.09
N ILE A 107 -3.28 -0.12 -0.09
CA ILE A 107 -2.77 0.79 0.96
C ILE A 107 -1.51 0.24 1.67
N PRO A 108 -1.43 -1.04 2.08
CA PRO A 108 -0.25 -1.57 2.78
C PRO A 108 1.00 -1.74 1.90
N GLN A 109 0.93 -1.56 0.59
CA GLN A 109 2.09 -1.74 -0.31
C GLN A 109 3.29 -0.92 0.15
N ASN A 110 3.10 0.38 0.34
CA ASN A 110 4.19 1.26 0.74
C ASN A 110 4.66 0.97 2.16
N HIS A 111 3.76 0.67 3.08
CA HIS A 111 4.10 0.26 4.44
C HIS A 111 5.05 -0.96 4.44
N LEU A 112 4.64 -2.05 3.77
CA LEU A 112 5.44 -3.28 3.71
C LEU A 112 6.77 -3.10 2.99
N GLY A 113 6.80 -2.24 1.96
CA GLY A 113 8.03 -1.85 1.27
C GLY A 113 8.97 -1.03 2.14
N VAL A 114 8.45 -0.09 2.94
CA VAL A 114 9.24 0.69 3.91
C VAL A 114 9.80 -0.22 5.02
N VAL A 115 9.01 -1.18 5.51
CA VAL A 115 9.49 -2.19 6.49
C VAL A 115 10.67 -2.99 5.91
N ALA A 116 10.61 -3.37 4.64
CA ALA A 116 11.73 -4.03 3.96
C ALA A 116 12.95 -3.11 3.83
N ALA A 117 12.76 -1.84 3.46
CA ALA A 117 13.84 -0.85 3.36
C ALA A 117 14.52 -0.61 4.73
N ILE A 118 13.75 -0.47 5.81
CA ILE A 118 14.28 -0.37 7.18
C ILE A 118 15.20 -1.55 7.49
N ARG A 119 14.79 -2.77 7.15
CA ARG A 119 15.61 -3.98 7.33
C ARG A 119 16.96 -3.85 6.62
N THR A 120 16.96 -3.28 5.41
CA THR A 120 18.11 -3.27 4.50
C THR A 120 19.08 -2.14 4.79
N VAL A 121 18.60 -0.92 5.06
CA VAL A 121 19.45 0.29 5.05
C VAL A 121 19.56 1.02 6.38
N SER A 122 18.71 0.71 7.38
CA SER A 122 18.72 1.36 8.69
C SER A 122 19.85 0.84 9.60
N ASP A 123 20.29 1.65 10.52
CA ASP A 123 21.16 1.22 11.62
C ASP A 123 20.38 0.44 12.70
N GLU A 124 21.08 -0.14 13.68
CA GLU A 124 20.47 -0.97 14.71
C GLU A 124 19.51 -0.19 15.65
N ALA A 125 19.81 1.07 15.92
CA ALA A 125 18.94 1.92 16.76
C ALA A 125 17.64 2.25 16.03
N GLN A 126 17.73 2.61 14.75
CA GLN A 126 16.60 2.86 13.86
C GLN A 126 15.74 1.60 13.68
N LYS A 127 16.35 0.43 13.44
CA LYS A 127 15.62 -0.84 13.31
C LYS A 127 14.82 -1.13 14.57
N LYS A 128 15.43 -1.03 15.75
CA LYS A 128 14.74 -1.25 17.03
C LYS A 128 13.55 -0.29 17.21
N LEU A 129 13.74 0.98 16.91
CA LEU A 129 12.72 2.01 17.03
C LEU A 129 11.55 1.75 16.08
N LEU A 130 11.85 1.65 14.77
CA LEU A 130 10.83 1.61 13.73
C LEU A 130 10.09 0.26 13.69
N PHE A 131 10.77 -0.86 13.93
CA PHE A 131 10.08 -2.15 14.04
C PHE A 131 9.20 -2.25 15.29
N ALA A 132 9.57 -1.61 16.41
CA ALA A 132 8.69 -1.52 17.57
C ALA A 132 7.40 -0.74 17.26
N GLU A 133 7.48 0.34 16.49
CA GLU A 133 6.33 1.07 15.98
C GLU A 133 5.43 0.15 15.13
N VAL A 134 6.00 -0.56 14.15
CA VAL A 134 5.25 -1.49 13.29
C VAL A 134 4.56 -2.58 14.11
N LEU A 135 5.25 -3.19 15.07
CA LEU A 135 4.70 -4.23 15.95
C LEU A 135 3.63 -3.71 16.92
N SER A 136 3.55 -2.40 17.14
CA SER A 136 2.44 -1.78 17.87
C SER A 136 1.19 -1.57 17.00
N GLY A 137 1.25 -1.85 15.69
CA GLY A 137 0.17 -1.59 14.74
C GLY A 137 0.23 -0.19 14.10
N THR A 138 1.35 0.52 14.24
CA THR A 138 1.58 1.79 13.55
C THR A 138 1.58 1.59 12.03
N ARG A 139 0.76 2.37 11.32
CA ARG A 139 0.68 2.36 9.86
C ARG A 139 1.59 3.42 9.26
N PHE A 140 2.41 3.04 8.31
CA PHE A 140 3.13 3.95 7.44
C PHE A 140 2.29 4.25 6.20
N GLY A 141 2.13 5.54 5.89
CA GLY A 141 1.57 6.00 4.63
C GLY A 141 2.65 6.13 3.55
N ASN A 142 2.51 7.13 2.69
CA ASN A 142 3.42 7.37 1.58
C ASN A 142 3.46 8.86 1.24
N ALA A 143 4.66 9.41 1.02
CA ALA A 143 4.90 10.74 0.48
C ALA A 143 6.16 10.72 -0.40
N PHE A 144 6.11 9.97 -1.52
CA PHE A 144 7.29 9.70 -2.36
C PHE A 144 7.28 10.52 -3.64
N SER A 145 6.21 10.41 -4.44
CA SER A 145 6.16 10.95 -5.80
C SER A 145 6.03 12.48 -5.83
N GLU A 146 6.63 13.11 -6.83
CA GLU A 146 6.52 14.54 -7.13
C GLU A 146 5.98 14.75 -8.54
N PHE A 147 5.24 15.87 -8.74
CA PHE A 147 4.80 16.27 -10.07
C PHE A 147 5.88 17.12 -10.76
N GLY A 148 5.92 17.01 -12.08
CA GLY A 148 6.75 17.90 -12.90
C GLY A 148 8.19 17.46 -13.05
N SER A 149 8.64 16.44 -12.30
CA SER A 149 9.95 15.86 -12.50
C SER A 149 10.04 15.11 -13.82
N LYS A 150 11.22 15.10 -14.43
CA LYS A 150 11.48 14.46 -15.72
C LYS A 150 11.42 12.92 -15.60
N ARG A 151 11.72 12.40 -14.42
CA ARG A 151 11.73 10.95 -14.09
C ARG A 151 11.15 10.76 -12.69
N ALA A 152 10.59 9.60 -12.41
CA ALA A 152 9.98 9.28 -11.12
C ALA A 152 10.95 9.37 -9.91
N ALA A 153 12.25 9.30 -10.15
CA ALA A 153 13.30 9.41 -9.12
C ALA A 153 13.99 10.79 -9.09
N ASP A 154 13.57 11.73 -9.90
CA ASP A 154 14.13 13.09 -9.92
C ASP A 154 13.37 13.92 -8.86
N PHE A 155 13.83 13.89 -7.60
CA PHE A 155 13.23 14.63 -6.51
C PHE A 155 13.75 16.08 -6.45
N GLU A 156 12.85 17.03 -6.18
CA GLU A 156 13.18 18.42 -5.87
C GLU A 156 13.15 18.70 -4.37
N THR A 157 12.31 17.97 -3.64
CA THR A 157 12.20 18.04 -2.17
C THR A 157 13.52 17.68 -1.51
N LYS A 158 13.95 18.47 -0.50
CA LYS A 158 15.22 18.29 0.20
C LYS A 158 15.01 18.25 1.72
N PHE A 159 15.82 17.44 2.39
CA PHE A 159 16.03 17.51 3.82
C PHE A 159 17.17 18.48 4.10
N VAL A 160 16.90 19.55 4.82
CA VAL A 160 17.91 20.54 5.23
C VAL A 160 18.28 20.30 6.68
N ASP A 161 19.57 20.14 6.97
CA ASP A 161 20.06 19.92 8.34
C ASP A 161 19.75 21.11 9.26
N ALA A 162 19.15 20.82 10.40
CA ALA A 162 18.85 21.79 11.46
C ALA A 162 19.30 21.28 12.85
N GLY A 163 20.43 20.57 12.92
CA GLY A 163 21.05 20.04 14.14
C GLY A 163 20.48 18.69 14.53
N HIS A 164 19.53 18.64 15.49
CA HIS A 164 18.91 17.37 15.95
C HIS A 164 17.82 16.84 15.03
N HIS A 165 17.34 17.64 14.09
CA HIS A 165 16.34 17.29 13.10
C HIS A 165 16.74 17.81 11.73
N VAL A 166 16.01 17.37 10.71
CA VAL A 166 16.03 17.98 9.39
C VAL A 166 14.71 18.69 9.14
N VAL A 167 14.74 19.72 8.29
CA VAL A 167 13.54 20.44 7.85
C VAL A 167 13.27 20.06 6.39
N VAL A 168 12.01 19.80 6.06
CA VAL A 168 11.60 19.45 4.70
C VAL A 168 10.46 20.34 4.22
N ASN A 169 10.59 20.81 2.96
CA ASN A 169 9.59 21.60 2.25
C ASN A 169 9.32 20.95 0.90
N GLY A 170 8.08 20.93 0.46
CA GLY A 170 7.71 20.41 -0.84
C GLY A 170 6.25 19.94 -0.92
N GLN A 171 5.95 19.23 -2.01
CA GLN A 171 4.63 18.68 -2.26
C GLN A 171 4.76 17.29 -2.85
N LYS A 172 3.99 16.34 -2.32
CA LYS A 172 3.98 14.95 -2.76
C LYS A 172 2.59 14.55 -3.22
N PHE A 173 2.55 13.59 -4.16
CA PHE A 173 1.33 13.10 -4.81
C PHE A 173 1.26 11.58 -4.78
N TYR A 174 0.10 11.04 -5.09
CA TYR A 174 -0.14 9.58 -5.03
C TYR A 174 0.23 9.00 -3.65
N SER A 175 -0.08 9.78 -2.59
CA SER A 175 0.31 9.47 -1.22
C SER A 175 -0.65 8.46 -0.59
N SER A 176 -0.66 7.23 -1.17
CA SER A 176 -1.58 6.16 -0.76
C SER A 176 -1.53 5.89 0.73
N GLY A 177 -2.69 5.90 1.36
CA GLY A 177 -2.86 5.65 2.78
C GLY A 177 -2.37 6.76 3.72
N ALA A 178 -1.76 7.86 3.22
CA ALA A 178 -1.22 8.92 4.07
C ALA A 178 -2.29 9.57 4.96
N LEU A 179 -3.53 9.68 4.45
CA LEU A 179 -4.65 10.31 5.16
C LEU A 179 -5.01 9.59 6.47
N LEU A 180 -4.84 8.28 6.52
CA LEU A 180 -5.15 7.42 7.68
C LEU A 180 -3.90 6.74 8.25
N ALA A 181 -2.71 7.28 7.97
CA ALA A 181 -1.44 6.81 8.51
C ALA A 181 -1.15 7.40 9.90
N HIS A 182 -0.31 6.70 10.66
CA HIS A 182 0.25 7.20 11.91
C HIS A 182 1.62 7.87 11.70
N LEU A 183 2.34 7.42 10.66
CA LEU A 183 3.58 8.01 10.16
C LEU A 183 3.51 8.10 8.63
N VAL A 184 4.08 9.16 8.08
CA VAL A 184 4.15 9.35 6.62
C VAL A 184 5.62 9.40 6.21
N PRO A 185 6.18 8.29 5.69
CA PRO A 185 7.51 8.29 5.09
C PRO A 185 7.57 9.26 3.91
N ILE A 186 8.50 10.19 3.98
CA ILE A 186 8.78 11.22 2.99
C ILE A 186 10.10 10.88 2.32
N VAL A 187 10.12 10.75 1.00
CA VAL A 187 11.36 10.63 0.23
C VAL A 187 11.81 12.03 -0.19
N ALA A 188 13.04 12.38 0.17
CA ALA A 188 13.66 13.65 -0.24
C ALA A 188 15.18 13.47 -0.37
N LEU A 189 15.85 14.45 -0.98
CA LEU A 189 17.31 14.45 -1.10
C LEU A 189 17.97 14.98 0.17
N ASP A 190 19.06 14.34 0.59
CA ASP A 190 19.96 14.90 1.62
C ASP A 190 20.84 16.03 1.06
N ASP A 191 21.70 16.61 1.89
CA ASP A 191 22.60 17.70 1.49
C ASP A 191 23.61 17.28 0.41
N GLU A 192 23.82 15.98 0.20
CA GLU A 192 24.69 15.43 -0.85
C GLU A 192 23.91 15.03 -2.11
N GLY A 193 22.59 15.30 -2.15
CA GLY A 193 21.73 14.98 -3.28
C GLY A 193 21.34 13.49 -3.37
N ARG A 194 21.44 12.74 -2.29
CA ARG A 194 21.09 11.32 -2.22
C ARG A 194 19.70 11.12 -1.61
N ALA A 195 18.95 10.15 -2.10
CA ALA A 195 17.61 9.87 -1.59
C ALA A 195 17.63 9.33 -0.16
N ALA A 196 16.94 10.00 0.74
CA ALA A 196 16.70 9.56 2.11
C ALA A 196 15.18 9.45 2.37
N ILE A 197 14.81 8.73 3.41
CA ILE A 197 13.41 8.55 3.85
C ILE A 197 13.31 9.09 5.26
N GLY A 198 12.42 10.06 5.48
CA GLY A 198 12.15 10.64 6.79
C GLY A 198 10.68 10.53 7.18
N ASP A 199 10.38 10.15 8.41
CA ASP A 199 9.00 9.95 8.84
C ASP A 199 8.39 11.26 9.38
N GLY A 200 7.41 11.79 8.65
CA GLY A 200 6.53 12.86 9.11
C GLY A 200 5.38 12.32 9.97
N ILE A 201 4.96 13.09 10.97
CA ILE A 201 3.80 12.75 11.79
C ILE A 201 2.59 13.54 11.27
N PRO A 202 1.50 12.88 10.80
CA PRO A 202 0.29 13.56 10.39
C PRO A 202 -0.23 14.49 11.50
N GLY A 203 -0.61 15.71 11.13
CA GLY A 203 -1.03 16.74 12.07
C GLY A 203 0.10 17.45 12.82
N ALA A 204 1.37 17.07 12.65
CA ALA A 204 2.49 17.89 13.10
C ALA A 204 2.51 19.22 12.34
N PRO A 205 3.03 20.30 12.94
CA PRO A 205 3.12 21.60 12.28
C PRO A 205 3.80 21.49 10.90
N GLY A 206 3.12 22.00 9.89
CA GLY A 206 3.61 22.03 8.50
C GLY A 206 3.29 20.79 7.66
N LEU A 207 2.90 19.66 8.23
CA LEU A 207 2.49 18.48 7.45
C LEU A 207 0.96 18.48 7.30
N THR A 208 0.50 18.62 6.06
CA THR A 208 -0.94 18.57 5.72
C THR A 208 -1.18 17.49 4.68
N VAL A 209 -2.13 16.59 4.97
CA VAL A 209 -2.62 15.60 4.01
C VAL A 209 -3.97 16.06 3.48
N ILE A 210 -4.10 16.16 2.16
CA ILE A 210 -5.31 16.65 1.49
C ILE A 210 -6.08 15.47 0.93
N ASP A 211 -7.40 15.45 1.18
CA ASP A 211 -8.31 14.46 0.61
C ASP A 211 -8.79 14.87 -0.78
N ASP A 212 -7.88 14.87 -1.76
CA ASP A 212 -8.11 15.24 -3.16
C ASP A 212 -7.97 14.09 -4.15
N TRP A 213 -7.85 12.84 -3.66
CA TRP A 213 -7.77 11.68 -4.53
C TRP A 213 -9.05 11.48 -5.34
N SER A 214 -8.92 11.38 -6.66
CA SER A 214 -10.03 11.14 -7.58
C SER A 214 -9.61 10.16 -8.66
N SER A 215 -10.29 9.03 -8.74
CA SER A 215 -10.03 7.96 -9.71
C SER A 215 -11.34 7.25 -10.09
N PHE A 216 -11.31 6.45 -11.16
CA PHE A 216 -12.48 5.67 -11.58
C PHE A 216 -12.69 4.41 -10.71
N GLY A 217 -11.63 3.86 -10.11
CA GLY A 217 -11.65 2.74 -9.17
C GLY A 217 -10.62 2.93 -8.07
N GLN A 218 -10.59 2.07 -7.05
CA GLN A 218 -9.73 2.22 -5.88
C GLN A 218 -9.82 3.62 -5.25
N LYS A 219 -11.04 4.14 -5.15
CA LYS A 219 -11.30 5.52 -4.69
C LYS A 219 -10.94 5.72 -3.23
N THR A 220 -10.89 4.66 -2.46
CA THR A 220 -10.62 4.67 -1.01
C THR A 220 -9.17 4.36 -0.65
N THR A 221 -8.24 4.33 -1.63
CA THR A 221 -6.80 4.33 -1.34
C THR A 221 -6.33 5.64 -0.75
N LEU A 222 -7.14 6.70 -0.86
CA LEU A 222 -6.86 8.02 -0.31
C LEU A 222 -5.48 8.54 -0.74
N SER A 223 -5.16 8.34 -2.04
CA SER A 223 -3.83 8.62 -2.63
C SER A 223 -3.66 10.10 -2.99
N GLY A 224 -4.10 11.00 -2.12
CA GLY A 224 -4.11 12.44 -2.33
C GLY A 224 -2.74 13.11 -2.18
N THR A 225 -2.79 14.41 -1.96
CA THR A 225 -1.63 15.29 -1.86
C THR A 225 -1.13 15.40 -0.42
N VAL A 226 0.20 15.42 -0.24
CA VAL A 226 0.87 15.78 1.02
C VAL A 226 1.63 17.09 0.81
N LEU A 227 1.29 18.09 1.61
CA LEU A 227 2.00 19.37 1.66
C LEU A 227 2.98 19.37 2.83
N LEU A 228 4.18 19.86 2.57
CA LEU A 228 5.28 19.96 3.52
C LEU A 228 5.73 21.42 3.60
N ASP A 229 5.47 22.06 4.72
CA ASP A 229 5.87 23.45 5.01
C ASP A 229 6.67 23.49 6.30
N ASN A 230 7.99 23.52 6.19
CA ASN A 230 8.91 23.51 7.33
C ASN A 230 8.69 22.31 8.29
N VAL A 231 8.35 21.14 7.74
CA VAL A 231 8.15 19.93 8.52
C VAL A 231 9.45 19.50 9.16
N LYS A 232 9.42 19.27 10.47
CA LYS A 232 10.58 18.81 11.25
C LYS A 232 10.56 17.29 11.37
N VAL A 233 11.63 16.65 10.91
CA VAL A 233 11.82 15.20 11.03
C VAL A 233 13.02 14.92 11.91
N PRO A 234 12.87 14.20 13.04
CA PRO A 234 14.00 13.82 13.89
C PRO A 234 15.02 12.98 13.11
N LYS A 235 16.31 13.22 13.30
CA LYS A 235 17.38 12.43 12.62
C LYS A 235 17.33 10.94 12.96
N THR A 236 16.76 10.56 14.09
CA THR A 236 16.52 9.15 14.46
C THR A 236 15.52 8.45 13.54
N HIS A 237 14.64 9.22 12.86
CA HIS A 237 13.68 8.75 11.87
C HIS A 237 14.14 8.98 10.41
N LEU A 238 15.36 9.44 10.21
CA LEU A 238 15.92 9.66 8.87
C LEU A 238 16.73 8.44 8.42
N VAL A 239 16.15 7.67 7.52
CA VAL A 239 16.71 6.42 6.99
C VAL A 239 17.49 6.70 5.69
N PRO A 240 18.74 6.24 5.52
CA PRO A 240 19.57 6.50 4.35
C PRO A 240 19.13 5.61 3.17
N GLY A 241 18.01 5.93 2.52
CA GLY A 241 17.41 5.15 1.44
C GLY A 241 18.36 4.87 0.28
N TYR A 242 19.27 5.81 -0.02
CA TYR A 242 20.29 5.65 -1.07
C TYR A 242 21.17 4.42 -0.89
N LYS A 243 21.42 3.96 0.34
CA LYS A 243 22.23 2.73 0.60
C LYS A 243 21.60 1.46 0.01
N GLY A 244 20.31 1.48 -0.29
CA GLY A 244 19.65 0.38 -0.99
C GLY A 244 20.07 0.24 -2.45
N TYR A 245 20.67 1.28 -3.03
CA TYR A 245 21.15 1.26 -4.42
C TYR A 245 22.65 0.94 -4.53
N ASP A 246 23.40 0.98 -3.42
CA ASP A 246 24.84 0.73 -3.41
C ASP A 246 25.19 -0.77 -3.51
N ARG A 247 24.22 -1.64 -3.37
CA ARG A 247 24.37 -3.09 -3.41
C ARG A 247 23.11 -3.76 -3.94
N PRO A 248 23.19 -5.00 -4.44
CA PRO A 248 22.00 -5.77 -4.79
C PRO A 248 21.11 -5.97 -3.57
N THR A 249 19.83 -5.55 -3.67
CA THR A 249 18.80 -5.75 -2.65
C THR A 249 17.54 -6.30 -3.29
N ALA A 250 16.65 -6.88 -2.47
CA ALA A 250 15.33 -7.33 -2.90
C ALA A 250 14.26 -6.23 -2.80
N ASP A 251 14.59 -5.03 -2.32
CA ASP A 251 13.61 -4.00 -1.95
C ASP A 251 12.70 -3.62 -3.12
N GLY A 252 13.27 -3.35 -4.30
CA GLY A 252 12.49 -3.07 -5.50
C GLY A 252 11.60 -4.24 -5.93
N ALA A 253 12.09 -5.47 -5.81
CA ALA A 253 11.32 -6.68 -6.14
C ALA A 253 10.15 -6.88 -5.15
N ILE A 254 10.32 -6.50 -3.88
CA ILE A 254 9.25 -6.59 -2.87
C ILE A 254 8.08 -5.65 -3.23
N PHE A 255 8.34 -4.41 -3.63
CA PHE A 255 7.30 -3.51 -4.10
C PHE A 255 6.56 -4.07 -5.31
N GLN A 256 7.29 -4.68 -6.26
CA GLN A 256 6.70 -5.25 -7.47
C GLN A 256 5.87 -6.53 -7.19
N ILE A 257 6.31 -7.40 -6.28
CA ILE A 257 5.56 -8.61 -5.94
C ILE A 257 4.26 -8.27 -5.21
N ILE A 258 4.26 -7.22 -4.37
CA ILE A 258 3.06 -6.72 -3.71
C ILE A 258 2.08 -6.15 -4.75
N GLN A 259 2.56 -5.35 -5.70
CA GLN A 259 1.71 -4.82 -6.78
C GLN A 259 1.10 -5.95 -7.62
N ALA A 260 1.90 -6.93 -8.03
CA ALA A 260 1.41 -8.09 -8.76
C ALA A 260 0.36 -8.89 -7.97
N ALA A 261 0.50 -8.95 -6.65
CA ALA A 261 -0.49 -9.60 -5.78
C ALA A 261 -1.81 -8.81 -5.70
N VAL A 262 -1.76 -7.47 -5.70
CA VAL A 262 -2.95 -6.62 -5.79
C VAL A 262 -3.69 -6.89 -7.09
N ASP A 263 -2.99 -6.84 -8.22
CA ASP A 263 -3.55 -7.05 -9.55
C ASP A 263 -4.13 -8.47 -9.71
N LEU A 264 -3.45 -9.46 -9.16
CA LEU A 264 -3.93 -10.86 -9.16
C LEU A 264 -5.22 -11.00 -8.32
N GLY A 265 -5.31 -10.35 -7.16
CA GLY A 265 -6.51 -10.33 -6.33
C GLY A 265 -7.70 -9.75 -7.08
N ILE A 266 -7.51 -8.60 -7.72
CA ILE A 266 -8.54 -7.93 -8.56
C ILE A 266 -8.97 -8.85 -9.70
N ALA A 267 -8.02 -9.45 -10.42
CA ALA A 267 -8.30 -10.34 -11.53
C ALA A 267 -9.11 -11.58 -11.10
N LYS A 268 -8.77 -12.20 -9.96
CA LYS A 268 -9.50 -13.35 -9.41
C LYS A 268 -10.94 -12.96 -9.07
N ALA A 269 -11.14 -11.85 -8.37
CA ALA A 269 -12.48 -11.37 -8.02
C ALA A 269 -13.32 -11.06 -9.28
N ALA A 270 -12.74 -10.38 -10.27
CA ALA A 270 -13.42 -10.07 -11.52
C ALA A 270 -13.85 -11.32 -12.30
N ILE A 271 -13.00 -12.37 -12.33
CA ILE A 271 -13.33 -13.64 -12.97
C ILE A 271 -14.46 -14.35 -12.21
N ASP A 272 -14.41 -14.38 -10.88
CA ASP A 272 -15.44 -15.03 -10.06
C ASP A 272 -16.79 -14.33 -10.20
N GLU A 273 -16.81 -13.00 -10.19
CA GLU A 273 -18.02 -12.20 -10.45
C GLU A 273 -18.56 -12.44 -11.87
N THR A 274 -17.68 -12.51 -12.88
CA THR A 274 -18.05 -12.82 -14.27
C THR A 274 -18.73 -14.18 -14.37
N VAL A 275 -18.16 -15.20 -13.73
CA VAL A 275 -18.74 -16.56 -13.72
C VAL A 275 -20.11 -16.55 -13.05
N GLY A 276 -20.23 -15.86 -11.91
CA GLY A 276 -21.51 -15.68 -11.20
C GLY A 276 -22.56 -15.00 -12.09
N PHE A 277 -22.20 -13.90 -12.73
CA PHE A 277 -23.06 -13.14 -13.62
C PHE A 277 -23.55 -13.98 -14.82
N VAL A 278 -22.62 -14.68 -15.49
CA VAL A 278 -22.95 -15.53 -16.66
C VAL A 278 -23.90 -16.64 -16.28
N ARG A 279 -23.78 -17.21 -15.08
CA ARG A 279 -24.64 -18.30 -14.61
C ARG A 279 -26.03 -17.84 -14.18
N THR A 280 -26.16 -16.60 -13.69
CA THR A 280 -27.40 -16.17 -12.99
C THR A 280 -28.16 -15.03 -13.67
N LYS A 281 -27.46 -14.19 -14.46
CA LYS A 281 -28.04 -12.95 -15.00
C LYS A 281 -27.89 -12.79 -16.51
N SER A 282 -26.87 -13.38 -17.11
CA SER A 282 -26.62 -13.27 -18.55
C SER A 282 -27.64 -14.08 -19.34
N ARG A 283 -28.04 -13.56 -20.50
CA ARG A 283 -28.92 -14.24 -21.46
C ARG A 283 -28.09 -14.83 -22.60
N ALA A 284 -28.51 -15.98 -23.12
CA ALA A 284 -27.94 -16.51 -24.35
C ALA A 284 -28.18 -15.52 -25.50
N TRP A 285 -27.19 -15.41 -26.40
CA TRP A 285 -27.38 -14.66 -27.64
C TRP A 285 -28.42 -15.36 -28.53
N ILE A 286 -29.28 -14.58 -29.19
CA ILE A 286 -30.44 -15.09 -29.92
C ILE A 286 -30.09 -16.16 -30.97
N ASP A 287 -28.92 -16.02 -31.63
CA ASP A 287 -28.48 -16.95 -32.70
C ASP A 287 -27.46 -17.97 -32.16
N SER A 288 -27.26 -18.08 -30.86
CA SER A 288 -26.25 -19.00 -30.29
C SER A 288 -26.63 -20.46 -30.34
N GLY A 289 -27.92 -20.76 -30.51
CA GLY A 289 -28.44 -22.12 -30.50
C GLY A 289 -28.40 -22.83 -29.15
N VAL A 290 -28.18 -22.07 -28.05
CA VAL A 290 -28.18 -22.58 -26.67
C VAL A 290 -29.21 -21.86 -25.81
N ASP A 291 -29.72 -22.52 -24.77
CA ASP A 291 -30.73 -21.96 -23.88
C ASP A 291 -30.16 -20.99 -22.85
N HIS A 292 -28.90 -21.18 -22.47
CA HIS A 292 -28.25 -20.39 -21.40
C HIS A 292 -26.88 -19.88 -21.83
N ALA A 293 -26.52 -18.65 -21.42
CA ALA A 293 -25.24 -18.02 -21.75
C ALA A 293 -24.02 -18.85 -21.30
N TRP A 294 -24.13 -19.60 -20.21
CA TRP A 294 -23.06 -20.46 -19.70
C TRP A 294 -22.86 -21.75 -20.54
N GLN A 295 -23.72 -22.05 -21.50
CA GLN A 295 -23.58 -23.16 -22.47
C GLN A 295 -22.89 -22.72 -23.76
N ASP A 296 -22.78 -21.40 -24.00
CA ASP A 296 -22.16 -20.86 -25.21
C ASP A 296 -20.66 -21.17 -25.26
N PRO A 297 -20.16 -21.80 -26.33
CA PRO A 297 -18.76 -22.21 -26.48
C PRO A 297 -17.77 -21.02 -26.37
N TYR A 298 -18.12 -19.85 -26.92
CA TYR A 298 -17.25 -18.67 -26.86
C TYR A 298 -17.15 -18.11 -25.44
N THR A 299 -18.25 -18.11 -24.72
CA THR A 299 -18.27 -17.70 -23.28
C THR A 299 -17.41 -18.66 -22.44
N ILE A 300 -17.55 -19.98 -22.66
CA ILE A 300 -16.74 -21.00 -21.97
C ILE A 300 -15.26 -20.81 -22.29
N GLN A 301 -14.91 -20.62 -23.57
CA GLN A 301 -13.53 -20.40 -24.00
C GLN A 301 -12.94 -19.15 -23.37
N ALA A 302 -13.65 -18.01 -23.40
CA ALA A 302 -13.18 -16.75 -22.81
C ALA A 302 -12.91 -16.87 -21.31
N ILE A 303 -13.84 -17.48 -20.55
CA ILE A 303 -13.67 -17.71 -19.11
C ILE A 303 -12.50 -18.68 -18.85
N GLY A 304 -12.37 -19.73 -19.68
CA GLY A 304 -11.25 -20.67 -19.58
C GLY A 304 -9.90 -19.99 -19.79
N ASP A 305 -9.76 -19.14 -20.80
CA ASP A 305 -8.54 -18.35 -21.05
C ASP A 305 -8.19 -17.42 -19.90
N LEU A 306 -9.18 -16.69 -19.37
CA LEU A 306 -8.99 -15.83 -18.19
C LEU A 306 -8.51 -16.63 -16.96
N ARG A 307 -9.09 -17.80 -16.71
CA ARG A 307 -8.66 -18.69 -15.62
C ARG A 307 -7.24 -19.20 -15.80
N LEU A 308 -6.84 -19.58 -17.01
CA LEU A 308 -5.48 -20.03 -17.33
C LEU A 308 -4.47 -18.91 -17.08
N ARG A 309 -4.77 -17.69 -17.53
CA ARG A 309 -3.91 -16.50 -17.29
C ARG A 309 -3.78 -16.20 -15.80
N ALA A 310 -4.88 -16.19 -15.05
CA ALA A 310 -4.85 -15.98 -13.61
C ALA A 310 -4.04 -17.06 -12.88
N LYS A 311 -4.16 -18.34 -13.30
CA LYS A 311 -3.35 -19.44 -12.75
C LYS A 311 -1.86 -19.31 -13.06
N ALA A 312 -1.50 -18.87 -14.26
CA ALA A 312 -0.12 -18.60 -14.61
C ALA A 312 0.45 -17.43 -13.75
N ALA A 313 -0.30 -16.36 -13.57
CA ALA A 313 0.10 -15.25 -12.71
C ALA A 313 0.23 -15.67 -11.24
N GLU A 314 -0.64 -16.53 -10.73
CA GLU A 314 -0.59 -17.07 -9.36
C GLU A 314 0.68 -17.88 -9.07
N ALA A 315 1.22 -18.56 -10.08
CA ALA A 315 2.43 -19.36 -9.94
C ALA A 315 3.73 -18.51 -9.84
N VAL A 316 3.72 -17.26 -10.30
CA VAL A 316 4.91 -16.39 -10.31
C VAL A 316 5.38 -16.04 -8.88
N PRO A 317 4.54 -15.54 -7.96
CA PRO A 317 4.93 -15.26 -6.60
C PRO A 317 5.49 -16.47 -5.85
N ASP A 318 4.93 -17.67 -6.09
CA ASP A 318 5.40 -18.91 -5.47
C ASP A 318 6.85 -19.25 -5.87
N ARG A 319 7.25 -18.93 -7.12
CA ARG A 319 8.63 -19.16 -7.60
C ARG A 319 9.59 -18.06 -7.13
N VAL A 320 9.17 -16.80 -7.22
CA VAL A 320 10.04 -15.64 -6.88
C VAL A 320 10.21 -15.50 -5.38
N GLY A 321 9.17 -15.70 -4.59
CA GLY A 321 9.22 -15.57 -3.13
C GLY A 321 9.99 -16.70 -2.43
N GLY A 322 10.31 -17.79 -3.12
CA GLY A 322 11.17 -18.86 -2.64
C GLY A 322 12.67 -18.61 -2.85
N LEU A 323 13.05 -17.60 -3.62
CA LEU A 323 14.42 -17.14 -3.78
C LEU A 323 14.78 -16.27 -2.57
N ARG A 324 15.54 -16.82 -1.62
CA ARG A 324 16.07 -16.12 -0.42
C ARG A 324 17.43 -15.51 -0.72
#